data_414bbebb371397816c14ad709e1d5f9c
#
_entry.id   414bbebb371397816c14ad709e1d5f9c
#
_cell.length_a   1.000
_cell.length_b   1.000
_cell.length_c   1.000
_cell.angle_alpha   90.00
_cell.angle_beta   90.00
_cell.angle_gamma   90.00
#
_symmetry.space_group_name_H-M   'P 1'
#
loop_
_entity.id
_entity.type
_entity.pdbx_description
1 polymer ?
#
loop_
_entity_poly.entity_id
_entity_poly.type
_entity_poly.pdbx_seq_one_letter_code
_entity_poly.pdbx_strand_id
1 'polypeptide(L)'
;MTGYLAALAIVLLLGTVLTRVALLRRAGTMAMHFGNIDKKDFLIPPVALFYFYTIFAAAFNWPLVSTQKFFQSEIVGWVGVALCFGGLLILVLSLVSFGKSFRVGIDVDRPDELVTKGLFAISRNPIYAGFALVLVGQFLVFPNWIPLAYLVAGVLLSHRQVLREEEFMGEQYGQEYVEYCGRVRRYV
;
A
#
# COMPACT_ATOMS: atom_id res chain seq x y z
N MET A 1 5.76 4.52 -23.37
CA MET A 1 5.50 3.11 -23.00
C MET A 1 5.49 2.93 -21.47
N THR A 2 6.48 3.43 -20.74
CA THR A 2 6.57 3.35 -19.27
C THR A 2 5.32 3.86 -18.54
N GLY A 3 4.71 4.96 -18.99
CA GLY A 3 3.48 5.51 -18.40
C GLY A 3 2.29 4.56 -18.41
N TYR A 4 2.06 3.85 -19.52
CA TYR A 4 0.98 2.85 -19.60
C TYR A 4 1.22 1.66 -18.66
N LEU A 5 2.47 1.21 -18.54
CA LEU A 5 2.82 0.13 -17.61
C LEU A 5 2.65 0.56 -16.15
N ALA A 6 3.01 1.80 -15.82
CA ALA A 6 2.80 2.35 -14.48
C ALA A 6 1.29 2.49 -14.17
N ALA A 7 0.48 2.94 -15.11
CA ALA A 7 -0.99 2.99 -14.95
C ALA A 7 -1.57 1.57 -14.81
N LEU A 8 -1.09 0.58 -15.59
CA LEU A 8 -1.48 -0.81 -15.45
C LEU A 8 -1.17 -1.36 -14.05
N ALA A 9 0.00 -1.06 -13.49
CA ALA A 9 0.36 -1.49 -12.14
C ALA A 9 -0.66 -0.98 -11.09
N ILE A 10 -1.16 0.25 -11.22
CA ILE A 10 -2.21 0.80 -10.36
C ILE A 10 -3.54 0.06 -10.53
N VAL A 11 -3.93 -0.24 -11.77
CA VAL A 11 -5.17 -1.02 -12.04
C VAL A 11 -5.07 -2.40 -11.40
N LEU A 12 -3.93 -3.08 -11.55
CA LEU A 12 -3.70 -4.39 -10.96
C LEU A 12 -3.68 -4.34 -9.42
N LEU A 13 -3.09 -3.30 -8.84
CA LEU A 13 -3.10 -3.06 -7.40
C LEU A 13 -4.54 -2.91 -6.89
N LEU A 14 -5.32 -2.03 -7.50
CA LEU A 14 -6.73 -1.84 -7.14
C LEU A 14 -7.53 -3.14 -7.31
N GLY A 15 -7.36 -3.81 -8.44
CA GLY A 15 -8.01 -5.10 -8.71
C GLY A 15 -7.68 -6.14 -7.64
N THR A 16 -6.42 -6.22 -7.22
CA THR A 16 -5.97 -7.13 -6.16
C THR A 16 -6.66 -6.82 -4.83
N VAL A 17 -6.66 -5.55 -4.40
CA VAL A 17 -7.29 -5.13 -3.15
C VAL A 17 -8.80 -5.36 -3.19
N LEU A 18 -9.49 -4.93 -4.25
CA LEU A 18 -10.93 -5.09 -4.40
C LEU A 18 -11.36 -6.56 -4.44
N THR A 19 -10.62 -7.39 -5.16
CA THR A 19 -10.85 -8.84 -5.21
C THR A 19 -10.71 -9.45 -3.81
N ARG A 20 -9.68 -9.06 -3.07
CA ARG A 20 -9.46 -9.54 -1.71
C ARG A 20 -10.61 -9.12 -0.79
N VAL A 21 -11.02 -7.86 -0.83
CA VAL A 21 -12.16 -7.35 -0.05
C VAL A 21 -13.46 -8.11 -0.41
N ALA A 22 -13.70 -8.35 -1.69
CA ALA A 22 -14.87 -9.10 -2.15
C ALA A 22 -14.87 -10.55 -1.64
N LEU A 23 -13.72 -11.23 -1.68
CA LEU A 23 -13.57 -12.59 -1.16
C LEU A 23 -13.82 -12.66 0.34
N LEU A 24 -13.29 -11.71 1.12
CA LEU A 24 -13.50 -11.65 2.57
C LEU A 24 -14.97 -11.38 2.92
N ARG A 25 -15.63 -10.46 2.22
CA ARG A 25 -17.07 -10.21 2.38
C ARG A 25 -17.92 -11.46 2.11
N ARG A 26 -17.56 -12.23 1.07
CA ARG A 26 -18.25 -13.52 0.77
C ARG A 26 -18.01 -14.56 1.85
N ALA A 27 -16.87 -14.52 2.54
CA ALA A 27 -16.56 -15.40 3.67
C ALA A 27 -17.20 -14.95 4.99
N GLY A 28 -18.06 -13.90 4.97
CA GLY A 28 -18.75 -13.40 6.16
C GLY A 28 -17.88 -12.54 7.08
N THR A 29 -16.68 -12.14 6.62
CA THR A 29 -15.76 -11.31 7.40
C THR A 29 -15.90 -9.86 6.96
N MET A 30 -16.07 -8.93 7.92
CA MET A 30 -16.04 -7.49 7.63
C MET A 30 -14.60 -7.10 7.23
N ALA A 31 -14.41 -6.84 5.93
CA ALA A 31 -13.08 -6.60 5.36
C ALA A 31 -12.58 -5.17 5.53
N MET A 32 -13.43 -4.23 5.93
CA MET A 32 -13.11 -2.80 6.04
C MET A 32 -13.85 -2.17 7.22
N HIS A 33 -13.11 -1.57 8.12
CA HIS A 33 -13.62 -0.75 9.23
C HIS A 33 -13.23 0.71 9.00
N PHE A 34 -13.82 1.35 7.97
CA PHE A 34 -13.66 2.78 7.77
C PHE A 34 -14.57 3.57 8.71
N GLY A 35 -14.02 4.61 9.33
CA GLY A 35 -14.80 5.60 10.09
C GLY A 35 -14.99 5.32 11.58
N ASN A 36 -14.55 4.17 12.10
CA ASN A 36 -14.68 3.88 13.53
C ASN A 36 -13.54 4.47 14.38
N ILE A 37 -12.40 4.82 13.76
CA ILE A 37 -11.19 5.27 14.46
C ILE A 37 -10.90 6.76 14.20
N ASP A 38 -11.19 7.29 13.01
CA ASP A 38 -10.91 8.69 12.69
C ASP A 38 -12.00 9.28 11.75
N LYS A 39 -12.63 10.39 12.18
CA LYS A 39 -13.64 11.11 11.37
C LYS A 39 -13.07 11.67 10.06
N LYS A 40 -11.74 11.65 9.88
CA LYS A 40 -11.05 12.13 8.67
C LYS A 40 -10.96 11.09 7.56
N ASP A 41 -11.34 9.84 7.81
CA ASP A 41 -11.28 8.74 6.82
C ASP A 41 -12.16 9.00 5.59
N PHE A 42 -13.16 9.89 5.68
CA PHE A 42 -13.99 10.29 4.54
C PHE A 42 -13.21 11.03 3.44
N LEU A 43 -12.03 11.57 3.75
CA LEU A 43 -11.15 12.23 2.77
C LEU A 43 -10.35 11.23 1.92
N ILE A 44 -10.21 9.98 2.37
CA ILE A 44 -9.42 8.96 1.66
C ILE A 44 -9.93 8.70 0.25
N PRO A 45 -11.24 8.46 0.00
CA PRO A 45 -11.74 8.22 -1.34
C PRO A 45 -11.49 9.37 -2.32
N PRO A 46 -11.81 10.64 -2.03
CA PRO A 46 -11.57 11.73 -2.98
C PRO A 46 -10.08 11.97 -3.23
N VAL A 47 -9.22 11.83 -2.22
CA VAL A 47 -7.77 11.94 -2.36
C VAL A 47 -7.23 10.81 -3.25
N ALA A 48 -7.68 9.58 -3.04
CA ALA A 48 -7.31 8.44 -3.89
C ALA A 48 -7.78 8.62 -5.34
N LEU A 49 -9.03 9.07 -5.56
CA LEU A 49 -9.55 9.34 -6.90
C LEU A 49 -8.76 10.42 -7.63
N PHE A 50 -8.35 11.49 -6.93
CA PHE A 50 -7.51 12.53 -7.51
C PHE A 50 -6.13 11.99 -7.90
N TYR A 51 -5.54 11.11 -7.06
CA TYR A 51 -4.29 10.42 -7.42
C TYR A 51 -4.44 9.59 -8.70
N PHE A 52 -5.47 8.75 -8.78
CA PHE A 52 -5.72 7.95 -9.97
C PHE A 52 -5.92 8.83 -11.20
N TYR A 53 -6.72 9.88 -11.10
CA TYR A 53 -6.87 10.83 -12.19
C TYR A 53 -5.52 11.38 -12.66
N THR A 54 -4.63 11.81 -11.76
CA THR A 54 -3.33 12.37 -12.13
C THR A 54 -2.44 11.37 -12.84
N ILE A 55 -2.42 10.10 -12.39
CA ILE A 55 -1.65 9.03 -13.03
C ILE A 55 -2.21 8.70 -14.43
N PHE A 56 -3.54 8.54 -14.54
CA PHE A 56 -4.16 8.25 -15.84
C PHE A 56 -4.06 9.43 -16.79
N ALA A 57 -4.25 10.67 -16.32
CA ALA A 57 -4.08 11.87 -17.13
C ALA A 57 -2.65 11.96 -17.70
N ALA A 58 -1.64 11.66 -16.88
CA ALA A 58 -0.25 11.64 -17.33
C ALA A 58 0.06 10.48 -18.30
N ALA A 59 -0.56 9.31 -18.11
CA ALA A 59 -0.35 8.14 -18.96
C ALA A 59 -1.04 8.26 -20.33
N PHE A 60 -2.27 8.83 -20.34
CA PHE A 60 -3.13 8.88 -21.54
C PHE A 60 -3.20 10.26 -22.20
N ASN A 61 -2.34 11.21 -21.78
CA ASN A 61 -2.30 12.57 -22.29
C ASN A 61 -3.64 13.34 -22.13
N TRP A 62 -4.34 13.09 -21.02
CA TRP A 62 -5.50 13.90 -20.65
C TRP A 62 -5.07 15.26 -20.09
N PRO A 63 -6.00 16.19 -19.86
CA PRO A 63 -5.67 17.47 -19.23
C PRO A 63 -4.94 17.25 -17.91
N LEU A 64 -3.70 17.77 -17.83
CA LEU A 64 -2.85 17.63 -16.66
C LEU A 64 -3.07 18.79 -15.69
N VAL A 65 -3.13 18.48 -14.40
CA VAL A 65 -3.13 19.48 -13.32
C VAL A 65 -1.75 20.15 -13.21
N SER A 66 -0.68 19.40 -13.52
CA SER A 66 0.69 19.92 -13.58
C SER A 66 1.43 19.32 -14.75
N THR A 67 2.00 20.18 -15.61
CA THR A 67 2.85 19.81 -16.74
C THR A 67 4.34 19.83 -16.40
N GLN A 68 4.69 20.39 -15.24
CA GLN A 68 6.07 20.53 -14.81
C GLN A 68 6.68 19.18 -14.45
N LYS A 69 7.74 18.80 -15.15
CA LYS A 69 8.53 17.58 -14.86
C LYS A 69 9.87 17.97 -14.26
N PHE A 70 10.30 17.28 -13.21
CA PHE A 70 11.61 17.50 -12.58
C PHE A 70 12.76 17.01 -13.45
N PHE A 71 12.53 15.89 -14.15
CA PHE A 71 13.50 15.28 -15.06
C PHE A 71 12.79 14.47 -16.15
N GLN A 72 13.54 14.12 -17.19
CA GLN A 72 13.08 13.20 -18.24
C GLN A 72 14.22 12.22 -18.52
N SER A 73 14.02 10.96 -18.17
CA SER A 73 14.99 9.90 -18.40
C SER A 73 14.23 8.59 -18.64
N GLU A 74 14.52 7.97 -19.77
CA GLU A 74 13.90 6.70 -20.12
C GLU A 74 14.35 5.58 -19.16
N ILE A 75 15.62 5.56 -18.78
CA ILE A 75 16.19 4.59 -17.85
C ILE A 75 15.51 4.71 -16.49
N VAL A 76 15.37 5.93 -15.96
CA VAL A 76 14.69 6.17 -14.69
C VAL A 76 13.22 5.76 -14.77
N GLY A 77 12.56 6.01 -15.90
CA GLY A 77 11.19 5.54 -16.16
C GLY A 77 11.06 4.01 -16.10
N TRP A 78 12.00 3.26 -16.69
CA TRP A 78 12.01 1.80 -16.61
C TRP A 78 12.31 1.28 -15.20
N VAL A 79 13.22 1.92 -14.44
CA VAL A 79 13.43 1.64 -13.02
C VAL A 79 12.13 1.87 -12.24
N GLY A 80 11.41 2.96 -12.52
CA GLY A 80 10.12 3.23 -11.93
C GLY A 80 9.08 2.12 -12.20
N VAL A 81 9.00 1.63 -13.43
CA VAL A 81 8.13 0.50 -13.80
C VAL A 81 8.52 -0.76 -13.03
N ALA A 82 9.81 -1.08 -12.96
CA ALA A 82 10.30 -2.24 -12.21
C ALA A 82 9.93 -2.16 -10.71
N LEU A 83 10.05 -0.98 -10.11
CA LEU A 83 9.63 -0.75 -8.72
C LEU A 83 8.11 -0.87 -8.53
N CYS A 84 7.28 -0.39 -9.48
CA CYS A 84 5.84 -0.57 -9.43
C CYS A 84 5.45 -2.05 -9.41
N PHE A 85 6.00 -2.85 -10.31
CA PHE A 85 5.68 -4.28 -10.38
C PHE A 85 6.33 -5.08 -9.23
N GLY A 86 7.53 -4.72 -8.78
CA GLY A 86 8.16 -5.28 -7.59
C GLY A 86 7.33 -5.02 -6.33
N GLY A 87 6.88 -3.79 -6.13
CA GLY A 87 6.00 -3.42 -5.02
C GLY A 87 4.65 -4.14 -5.09
N LEU A 88 4.05 -4.25 -6.29
CA LEU A 88 2.83 -5.01 -6.51
C LEU A 88 3.00 -6.50 -6.17
N LEU A 89 4.12 -7.11 -6.57
CA LEU A 89 4.44 -8.49 -6.24
C LEU A 89 4.53 -8.71 -4.72
N ILE A 90 5.25 -7.82 -4.01
CA ILE A 90 5.34 -7.85 -2.55
C ILE A 90 3.95 -7.73 -1.91
N LEU A 91 3.09 -6.83 -2.41
CA LEU A 91 1.71 -6.69 -1.94
C LEU A 91 0.90 -7.97 -2.13
N VAL A 92 0.93 -8.56 -3.32
CA VAL A 92 0.20 -9.82 -3.60
C VAL A 92 0.70 -10.95 -2.70
N LEU A 93 2.01 -11.13 -2.59
CA LEU A 93 2.60 -12.18 -1.73
C LEU A 93 2.27 -11.94 -0.25
N SER A 94 2.22 -10.68 0.20
CA SER A 94 1.80 -10.35 1.57
C SER A 94 0.34 -10.72 1.82
N LEU A 95 -0.56 -10.41 0.88
CA LEU A 95 -1.97 -10.76 0.97
C LEU A 95 -2.18 -12.28 0.98
N VAL A 96 -1.38 -13.02 0.22
CA VAL A 96 -1.39 -14.50 0.23
C VAL A 96 -0.89 -15.02 1.58
N SER A 97 0.20 -14.44 2.11
CA SER A 97 0.78 -14.83 3.41
C SER A 97 -0.17 -14.57 4.58
N PHE A 98 -1.00 -13.55 4.51
CA PHE A 98 -2.04 -13.29 5.50
C PHE A 98 -3.14 -14.39 5.53
N GLY A 99 -3.35 -15.06 4.41
CA GLY A 99 -4.37 -16.10 4.35
C GLY A 99 -5.77 -15.59 4.72
N LYS A 100 -6.45 -16.29 5.64
CA LYS A 100 -7.78 -15.93 6.14
C LYS A 100 -7.76 -14.80 7.18
N SER A 101 -6.61 -14.54 7.80
CA SER A 101 -6.42 -13.52 8.86
C SER A 101 -6.28 -12.09 8.32
N PHE A 102 -6.32 -11.90 6.99
CA PHE A 102 -6.23 -10.55 6.41
C PHE A 102 -7.50 -9.74 6.66
N ARG A 103 -7.34 -8.59 7.31
CA ARG A 103 -8.37 -7.55 7.44
C ARG A 103 -7.74 -6.18 7.16
N VAL A 104 -8.51 -5.27 6.60
CA VAL A 104 -8.09 -3.88 6.43
C VAL A 104 -8.50 -3.10 7.68
N GLY A 105 -7.53 -2.66 8.46
CA GLY A 105 -7.73 -2.00 9.75
C GLY A 105 -7.59 -2.95 10.94
N ILE A 106 -7.66 -2.37 12.14
CA ILE A 106 -7.53 -3.09 13.41
C ILE A 106 -8.89 -3.69 13.79
N ASP A 107 -8.98 -5.03 13.92
CA ASP A 107 -10.17 -5.70 14.43
C ASP A 107 -9.96 -6.06 15.91
N VAL A 108 -10.63 -5.33 16.77
CA VAL A 108 -10.55 -5.48 18.23
C VAL A 108 -11.38 -6.66 18.74
N ASP A 109 -12.45 -7.05 18.01
CA ASP A 109 -13.44 -8.00 18.50
C ASP A 109 -13.04 -9.46 18.29
N ARG A 110 -12.17 -9.75 17.34
CA ARG A 110 -11.72 -11.11 17.03
C ARG A 110 -10.25 -11.12 16.63
N PRO A 111 -9.32 -11.19 17.58
CA PRO A 111 -7.91 -11.32 17.27
C PRO A 111 -7.65 -12.71 16.70
N ASP A 112 -7.16 -12.75 15.45
CA ASP A 112 -6.66 -13.98 14.83
C ASP A 112 -5.24 -14.30 15.35
N GLU A 113 -4.69 -15.45 14.95
CA GLU A 113 -3.30 -15.81 15.26
C GLU A 113 -2.31 -14.80 14.65
N LEU A 114 -1.21 -14.52 15.34
CA LEU A 114 -0.15 -13.66 14.86
C LEU A 114 0.49 -14.26 13.60
N VAL A 115 0.42 -13.55 12.47
CA VAL A 115 0.99 -14.02 11.21
C VAL A 115 2.48 -13.69 11.15
N THR A 116 3.33 -14.71 11.25
CA THR A 116 4.79 -14.59 11.24
C THR A 116 5.47 -15.33 10.08
N LYS A 117 4.67 -15.91 9.14
CA LYS A 117 5.13 -16.75 8.02
C LYS A 117 5.13 -15.99 6.69
N GLY A 118 5.76 -16.59 5.67
CA GLY A 118 5.86 -15.98 4.34
C GLY A 118 6.66 -14.69 4.36
N LEU A 119 6.16 -13.62 3.76
CA LEU A 119 6.84 -12.31 3.78
C LEU A 119 6.93 -11.69 5.18
N PHE A 120 6.07 -12.10 6.11
CA PHE A 120 6.12 -11.64 7.51
C PHE A 120 7.28 -12.28 8.30
N ALA A 121 7.95 -13.29 7.76
CA ALA A 121 9.21 -13.78 8.31
C ALA A 121 10.42 -12.90 7.95
N ILE A 122 10.28 -12.00 6.97
CA ILE A 122 11.34 -11.10 6.48
C ILE A 122 11.10 -9.67 6.96
N SER A 123 9.86 -9.21 6.89
CA SER A 123 9.42 -7.86 7.29
C SER A 123 8.13 -7.96 8.09
N ARG A 124 8.01 -7.16 9.16
CA ARG A 124 6.75 -7.09 9.92
C ARG A 124 5.64 -6.36 9.16
N ASN A 125 6.03 -5.48 8.22
CA ASN A 125 5.11 -4.61 7.49
C ASN A 125 5.32 -4.67 5.97
N PRO A 126 5.31 -5.86 5.34
CA PRO A 126 5.66 -6.01 3.93
C PRO A 126 4.64 -5.34 3.00
N ILE A 127 3.37 -5.23 3.39
CA ILE A 127 2.34 -4.51 2.63
C ILE A 127 2.71 -3.03 2.47
N TYR A 128 3.11 -2.37 3.56
CA TYR A 128 3.49 -0.96 3.54
C TYR A 128 4.80 -0.74 2.78
N ALA A 129 5.76 -1.67 2.86
CA ALA A 129 6.97 -1.65 2.05
C ALA A 129 6.64 -1.76 0.55
N GLY A 130 5.78 -2.70 0.16
CA GLY A 130 5.31 -2.85 -1.23
C GLY A 130 4.58 -1.60 -1.72
N PHE A 131 3.71 -1.00 -0.90
CA PHE A 131 3.01 0.23 -1.23
C PHE A 131 3.98 1.41 -1.44
N ALA A 132 4.97 1.58 -0.57
CA ALA A 132 6.00 2.61 -0.71
C ALA A 132 6.79 2.45 -2.02
N LEU A 133 7.16 1.21 -2.41
CA LEU A 133 7.81 0.93 -3.68
C LEU A 133 6.95 1.31 -4.89
N VAL A 134 5.63 1.05 -4.85
CA VAL A 134 4.72 1.50 -5.90
C VAL A 134 4.71 3.02 -5.99
N LEU A 135 4.62 3.75 -4.88
CA LEU A 135 4.62 5.21 -4.88
C LEU A 135 5.94 5.79 -5.42
N VAL A 136 7.09 5.22 -5.02
CA VAL A 136 8.41 5.59 -5.58
C VAL A 136 8.43 5.34 -7.08
N GLY A 137 7.99 4.16 -7.52
CA GLY A 137 7.94 3.79 -8.93
C GLY A 137 7.08 4.74 -9.75
N GLN A 138 5.90 5.10 -9.24
CA GLN A 138 4.99 6.08 -9.88
C GLN A 138 5.65 7.46 -9.99
N PHE A 139 6.33 7.92 -8.94
CA PHE A 139 7.06 9.19 -8.98
C PHE A 139 8.18 9.18 -10.01
N LEU A 140 8.94 8.08 -10.14
CA LEU A 140 10.01 7.99 -11.13
C LEU A 140 9.49 7.97 -12.57
N VAL A 141 8.29 7.40 -12.81
CA VAL A 141 7.65 7.42 -14.14
C VAL A 141 7.03 8.80 -14.43
N PHE A 142 6.42 9.43 -13.45
CA PHE A 142 5.73 10.73 -13.55
C PHE A 142 6.33 11.75 -12.58
N PRO A 143 7.56 12.24 -12.83
CA PRO A 143 8.32 13.04 -11.88
C PRO A 143 7.83 14.49 -11.83
N ASN A 144 6.76 14.73 -11.09
CA ASN A 144 6.21 16.05 -10.83
C ASN A 144 5.77 16.23 -9.37
N TRP A 145 5.36 17.45 -9.00
CA TRP A 145 4.99 17.79 -7.63
C TRP A 145 3.85 16.94 -7.05
N ILE A 146 2.90 16.49 -7.88
CA ILE A 146 1.72 15.78 -7.40
C ILE A 146 2.12 14.35 -6.96
N PRO A 147 2.72 13.46 -7.80
CA PRO A 147 3.23 12.18 -7.34
C PRO A 147 4.25 12.30 -6.21
N LEU A 148 5.08 13.36 -6.17
CA LEU A 148 5.99 13.60 -5.05
C LEU A 148 5.24 13.85 -3.75
N ALA A 149 4.21 14.70 -3.77
CA ALA A 149 3.37 14.95 -2.60
C ALA A 149 2.68 13.68 -2.10
N TYR A 150 2.16 12.84 -3.01
CA TYR A 150 1.56 11.56 -2.67
C TYR A 150 2.58 10.55 -2.13
N LEU A 151 3.79 10.53 -2.66
CA LEU A 151 4.89 9.71 -2.14
C LEU A 151 5.21 10.10 -0.69
N VAL A 152 5.47 11.39 -0.44
CA VAL A 152 5.82 11.88 0.90
C VAL A 152 4.66 11.64 1.88
N ALA A 153 3.45 12.07 1.53
CA ALA A 153 2.28 11.88 2.37
C ALA A 153 1.98 10.39 2.59
N GLY A 154 2.02 9.58 1.54
CA GLY A 154 1.77 8.14 1.61
C GLY A 154 2.75 7.41 2.52
N VAL A 155 4.04 7.71 2.42
CA VAL A 155 5.06 7.12 3.31
C VAL A 155 4.86 7.56 4.77
N LEU A 156 4.62 8.84 5.02
CA LEU A 156 4.41 9.36 6.38
C LEU A 156 3.13 8.79 7.02
N LEU A 157 2.03 8.77 6.28
CA LEU A 157 0.76 8.21 6.77
C LEU A 157 0.86 6.70 6.99
N SER A 158 1.50 5.97 6.08
CA SER A 158 1.76 4.54 6.25
C SER A 158 2.63 4.26 7.47
N HIS A 159 3.69 5.04 7.68
CA HIS A 159 4.54 4.88 8.86
C HIS A 159 3.77 5.12 10.17
N ARG A 160 2.95 6.19 10.20
CA ARG A 160 2.08 6.46 11.37
C ARG A 160 1.10 5.31 11.61
N GLN A 161 0.53 4.74 10.54
CA GLN A 161 -0.39 3.60 10.67
C GLN A 161 0.34 2.35 11.18
N VAL A 162 1.52 2.06 10.66
CA VAL A 162 2.38 0.96 11.13
C VAL A 162 2.65 1.06 12.63
N LEU A 163 2.98 2.25 13.13
CA LEU A 163 3.23 2.42 14.56
C LEU A 163 1.99 2.11 15.42
N ARG A 164 0.80 2.51 14.99
CA ARG A 164 -0.47 2.20 15.66
C ARG A 164 -0.79 0.70 15.62
N GLU A 165 -0.57 0.06 14.47
CA GLU A 165 -0.79 -1.38 14.33
C GLU A 165 0.20 -2.18 15.19
N GLU A 166 1.47 -1.76 15.26
CA GLU A 166 2.46 -2.40 16.13
C GLU A 166 2.14 -2.23 17.62
N GLU A 167 1.64 -1.07 18.05
CA GLU A 167 1.17 -0.83 19.41
C GLU A 167 0.01 -1.77 19.76
N PHE A 168 -1.01 -1.82 18.90
CA PHE A 168 -2.15 -2.72 19.05
C PHE A 168 -1.71 -4.20 19.11
N MET A 169 -0.80 -4.64 18.23
CA MET A 169 -0.27 -6.00 18.26
C MET A 169 0.51 -6.30 19.53
N GLY A 170 1.25 -5.30 20.06
CA GLY A 170 1.94 -5.42 21.33
C GLY A 170 0.99 -5.65 22.51
N GLU A 171 -0.12 -4.93 22.54
CA GLU A 171 -1.17 -5.10 23.55
C GLU A 171 -1.90 -6.44 23.41
N GLN A 172 -2.19 -6.85 22.17
CA GLN A 172 -2.99 -8.03 21.87
C GLN A 172 -2.23 -9.35 22.06
N TYR A 173 -0.99 -9.43 21.57
CA TYR A 173 -0.19 -10.66 21.56
C TYR A 173 0.93 -10.67 22.62
N GLY A 174 1.16 -9.56 23.31
CA GLY A 174 2.10 -9.47 24.43
C GLY A 174 3.49 -9.99 24.12
N GLN A 175 3.95 -10.98 24.90
CA GLN A 175 5.30 -11.52 24.81
C GLN A 175 5.60 -12.19 23.46
N GLU A 176 4.62 -12.83 22.81
CA GLU A 176 4.78 -13.44 21.49
C GLU A 176 5.15 -12.38 20.43
N TYR A 177 4.51 -11.21 20.47
CA TYR A 177 4.83 -10.11 19.57
C TYR A 177 6.22 -9.52 19.86
N VAL A 178 6.62 -9.39 21.13
CA VAL A 178 7.96 -8.92 21.52
C VAL A 178 9.04 -9.85 20.95
N GLU A 179 8.87 -11.16 21.06
CA GLU A 179 9.79 -12.16 20.51
C GLU A 179 9.84 -12.10 18.98
N TYR A 180 8.71 -11.88 18.32
CA TYR A 180 8.64 -11.67 16.87
C TYR A 180 9.39 -10.40 16.46
N CYS A 181 9.23 -9.29 17.17
CA CYS A 181 9.96 -8.04 16.94
C CYS A 181 11.48 -8.19 17.11
N GLY A 182 11.94 -9.05 17.99
CA GLY A 182 13.36 -9.36 18.18
C GLY A 182 14.00 -10.11 17.01
N ARG A 183 13.19 -10.81 16.21
CA ARG A 183 13.66 -11.64 15.08
C ARG A 183 13.46 -11.00 13.71
N VAL A 184 12.43 -10.18 13.56
CA VAL A 184 12.02 -9.61 12.27
C VAL A 184 12.03 -8.09 12.32
N ARG A 185 12.64 -7.46 11.31
CA ARG A 185 12.68 -5.99 11.21
C ARG A 185 11.32 -5.40 10.84
N ARG A 186 11.14 -4.09 11.15
CA ARG A 186 9.90 -3.37 10.85
C ARG A 186 9.60 -3.34 9.35
N TYR A 187 10.59 -3.06 8.52
CA TYR A 187 10.42 -3.00 7.06
C TYR A 187 11.32 -4.01 6.34
N VAL A 188 12.60 -3.78 6.24
CA VAL A 188 13.59 -4.68 5.60
C VAL A 188 14.91 -4.65 6.35
#